data_d85788e1291ae42abe433e37f612dbf9
#
_entry.id   d85788e1291ae42abe433e37f612dbf9
#
_cell.length_a   1.000
_cell.length_b   1.000
_cell.length_c   1.000
_cell.angle_alpha   90.00
_cell.angle_beta   90.00
_cell.angle_gamma   90.00
#
_symmetry.space_group_name_H-M   'P 1'
#
loop_
_entity.id
_entity.type
_entity.pdbx_description
1 polymer ?
#
loop_
_entity_poly.entity_id
_entity_poly.type
_entity_poly.pdbx_seq_one_letter_code
_entity_poly.pdbx_strand_id
1 'polypeptide(L)'
;TTLFRSCGGYQILGEKIIDSLGVEGDIREEEGLGLLNIVTSFNKEKTTKQVVAFDLEGNEVSGYEIHNGESVPTAKENIWIKEKNGNVLGMNNKEQNVFGTYIHGIFDEGDFGEKLINKLKKELNIEESNEVNYKDYKMSQYDKLCELLEENIDMAYVENLIRS
;
A
#
# COMPACT_ATOMS: atom_id res chain seq x y z
N THR A 1 -4.37 -5.96 18.63
CA THR A 1 -3.56 -6.21 17.42
C THR A 1 -4.10 -5.37 16.28
N THR A 2 -3.22 -4.67 15.58
CA THR A 2 -3.56 -3.92 14.36
C THR A 2 -3.22 -4.77 13.14
N LEU A 3 -4.13 -4.87 12.18
CA LEU A 3 -3.97 -5.57 10.92
C LEU A 3 -3.94 -4.56 9.78
N PHE A 4 -2.89 -4.58 8.99
CA PHE A 4 -2.76 -3.79 7.76
C PHE A 4 -2.56 -4.71 6.55
N ARG A 5 -3.29 -4.47 5.46
CA ARG A 5 -3.15 -5.19 4.20
C ARG A 5 -3.28 -4.26 3.00
N SER A 6 -2.54 -4.56 1.94
CA SER A 6 -2.63 -3.86 0.66
C SER A 6 -3.01 -4.79 -0.48
N CYS A 7 -3.49 -4.20 -1.58
CA CYS A 7 -3.81 -4.87 -2.84
C CYS A 7 -4.71 -6.12 -2.66
N GLY A 8 -4.32 -7.30 -3.12
CA GLY A 8 -5.09 -8.54 -2.95
C GLY A 8 -5.41 -8.87 -1.49
N GLY A 9 -4.51 -8.50 -0.56
CA GLY A 9 -4.77 -8.60 0.86
C GLY A 9 -5.92 -7.69 1.32
N TYR A 10 -6.03 -6.49 0.78
CA TYR A 10 -7.17 -5.59 1.02
C TYR A 10 -8.48 -6.18 0.50
N GLN A 11 -8.46 -6.75 -0.72
CA GLN A 11 -9.63 -7.39 -1.32
C GLN A 11 -10.17 -8.53 -0.46
N ILE A 12 -9.29 -9.39 0.07
CA ILE A 12 -9.66 -10.53 0.93
C ILE A 12 -10.23 -10.07 2.28
N LEU A 13 -9.87 -8.90 2.79
CA LEU A 13 -10.47 -8.36 4.02
C LEU A 13 -11.95 -7.97 3.85
N GLY A 14 -12.43 -7.82 2.60
CA GLY A 14 -13.81 -7.49 2.27
C GLY A 14 -14.82 -8.56 2.61
N GLU A 15 -16.06 -8.29 2.26
CA GLU A 15 -17.20 -9.21 2.44
C GLU A 15 -17.21 -10.30 1.35
N LYS A 16 -16.87 -9.90 0.11
CA LYS A 16 -16.99 -10.78 -1.08
C LYS A 16 -16.04 -10.36 -2.20
N ILE A 17 -15.60 -11.36 -2.96
CA ILE A 17 -14.85 -11.19 -4.21
C ILE A 17 -15.66 -11.83 -5.34
N ILE A 18 -15.85 -11.09 -6.42
CA ILE A 18 -16.62 -11.50 -7.60
C ILE A 18 -15.70 -11.50 -8.83
N ASP A 19 -15.54 -12.64 -9.46
CA ASP A 19 -14.80 -12.81 -10.71
C ASP A 19 -15.68 -13.41 -11.81
N SER A 20 -16.73 -12.69 -12.18
CA SER A 20 -17.68 -13.15 -13.19
C SER A 20 -17.05 -13.47 -14.56
N LEU A 21 -15.91 -12.86 -14.84
CA LEU A 21 -15.20 -12.96 -16.11
C LEU A 21 -14.08 -14.00 -16.11
N GLY A 22 -13.71 -14.54 -14.93
CA GLY A 22 -12.59 -15.47 -14.79
C GLY A 22 -11.25 -14.83 -15.09
N VAL A 23 -11.02 -13.63 -14.55
CA VAL A 23 -9.79 -12.86 -14.75
C VAL A 23 -8.64 -13.46 -13.93
N GLU A 24 -8.93 -13.87 -12.71
CA GLU A 24 -7.95 -14.43 -11.76
C GLU A 24 -8.07 -15.96 -11.59
N GLY A 25 -9.16 -16.57 -12.08
CA GLY A 25 -9.32 -18.01 -11.98
C GLY A 25 -10.70 -18.54 -12.37
N ASP A 26 -10.97 -19.79 -11.99
CA ASP A 26 -12.21 -20.48 -12.34
C ASP A 26 -13.35 -20.22 -11.33
N ILE A 27 -13.04 -19.79 -10.13
CA ILE A 27 -14.00 -19.46 -9.07
C ILE A 27 -14.65 -18.12 -9.39
N ARG A 28 -15.98 -18.12 -9.53
CA ARG A 28 -16.72 -16.93 -9.96
C ARG A 28 -17.11 -16.00 -8.81
N GLU A 29 -17.19 -16.51 -7.63
CA GLU A 29 -17.55 -15.77 -6.44
C GLU A 29 -16.99 -16.48 -5.20
N GLU A 30 -16.43 -15.71 -4.26
CA GLU A 30 -15.87 -16.22 -3.02
C GLU A 30 -16.16 -15.25 -1.87
N GLU A 31 -16.44 -15.79 -0.70
CA GLU A 31 -16.60 -15.01 0.52
C GLU A 31 -15.24 -14.48 0.99
N GLY A 32 -15.18 -13.20 1.36
CA GLY A 32 -14.02 -12.60 2.01
C GLY A 32 -14.02 -12.86 3.52
N LEU A 33 -13.12 -12.19 4.23
CA LEU A 33 -13.02 -12.30 5.69
C LEU A 33 -14.07 -11.46 6.43
N GLY A 34 -14.82 -10.58 5.73
CA GLY A 34 -15.86 -9.73 6.31
C GLY A 34 -15.34 -8.75 7.37
N LEU A 35 -14.07 -8.40 7.33
CA LEU A 35 -13.46 -7.46 8.27
C LEU A 35 -13.58 -5.99 7.82
N LEU A 36 -13.80 -5.78 6.52
CA LEU A 36 -14.03 -4.46 5.92
C LEU A 36 -15.31 -4.49 5.08
N ASN A 37 -16.04 -3.38 5.10
CA ASN A 37 -17.32 -3.22 4.38
C ASN A 37 -17.04 -2.88 2.90
N ILE A 38 -16.50 -3.82 2.16
CA ILE A 38 -16.27 -3.72 0.71
C ILE A 38 -16.65 -5.01 0.00
N VAL A 39 -17.06 -4.87 -1.26
CA VAL A 39 -17.18 -5.95 -2.23
C VAL A 39 -16.24 -5.65 -3.39
N THR A 40 -15.42 -6.61 -3.78
CA THR A 40 -14.49 -6.50 -4.89
C THR A 40 -15.01 -7.24 -6.10
N SER A 41 -15.01 -6.57 -7.26
CA SER A 41 -15.35 -7.18 -8.55
C SER A 41 -14.16 -7.11 -9.49
N PHE A 42 -13.69 -8.24 -10.01
CA PHE A 42 -12.62 -8.28 -11.00
C PHE A 42 -13.14 -7.88 -12.38
N ASN A 43 -12.35 -7.09 -13.08
CA ASN A 43 -12.57 -6.71 -14.47
C ASN A 43 -11.29 -6.99 -15.29
N LYS A 44 -11.40 -6.93 -16.63
CA LYS A 44 -10.26 -7.22 -17.52
C LYS A 44 -9.22 -6.10 -17.55
N GLU A 45 -9.59 -4.92 -17.13
CA GLU A 45 -8.71 -3.76 -17.14
C GLU A 45 -7.90 -3.72 -15.84
N LYS A 46 -6.58 -3.65 -16.01
CA LYS A 46 -5.66 -3.52 -14.89
C LYS A 46 -5.43 -2.05 -14.60
N THR A 47 -5.65 -1.64 -13.36
CA THR A 47 -5.26 -0.31 -12.89
C THR A 47 -3.76 -0.28 -12.65
N THR A 48 -3.08 0.70 -13.26
CA THR A 48 -1.65 0.97 -13.02
C THR A 48 -1.46 2.49 -13.10
N LYS A 49 -1.32 3.13 -11.95
CA LYS A 49 -1.16 4.60 -11.87
C LYS A 49 -0.43 5.04 -10.61
N GLN A 50 0.24 6.20 -10.70
CA GLN A 50 0.69 6.95 -9.53
C GLN A 50 -0.52 7.57 -8.82
N VAL A 51 -0.47 7.64 -7.49
CA VAL A 51 -1.58 8.09 -6.65
C VAL A 51 -1.12 9.13 -5.66
N VAL A 52 -1.93 10.19 -5.53
CA VAL A 52 -1.90 11.11 -4.41
C VAL A 52 -3.31 11.16 -3.81
N ALA A 53 -3.43 10.72 -2.59
CA ALA A 53 -4.67 10.61 -1.86
C ALA A 53 -4.54 11.27 -0.47
N PHE A 54 -5.62 11.25 0.30
CA PHE A 54 -5.67 11.89 1.62
C PHE A 54 -6.35 10.96 2.62
N ASP A 55 -5.79 10.89 3.82
CA ASP A 55 -6.43 10.23 4.95
C ASP A 55 -7.56 11.09 5.54
N LEU A 56 -8.25 10.58 6.57
CA LEU A 56 -9.34 11.28 7.24
C LEU A 56 -8.91 12.56 7.96
N GLU A 57 -7.65 12.69 8.31
CA GLU A 57 -7.08 13.86 8.97
C GLU A 57 -6.62 14.91 7.96
N GLY A 58 -6.69 14.58 6.64
CA GLY A 58 -6.24 15.44 5.55
C GLY A 58 -4.75 15.35 5.26
N ASN A 59 -4.04 14.38 5.83
CA ASN A 59 -2.64 14.14 5.51
C ASN A 59 -2.52 13.53 4.11
N GLU A 60 -1.55 14.00 3.36
CA GLU A 60 -1.25 13.44 2.05
C GLU A 60 -0.64 12.04 2.17
N VAL A 61 -1.12 11.15 1.31
CA VAL A 61 -0.66 9.77 1.17
C VAL A 61 -0.35 9.55 -0.29
N SER A 62 0.89 9.20 -0.61
CA SER A 62 1.35 8.95 -1.97
C SER A 62 1.84 7.53 -2.16
N GLY A 63 1.85 7.08 -3.42
CA GLY A 63 2.28 5.74 -3.81
C GLY A 63 1.77 5.39 -5.20
N TYR A 64 1.49 4.11 -5.44
CA TYR A 64 0.95 3.66 -6.73
C TYR A 64 -0.08 2.55 -6.54
N GLU A 65 -0.99 2.45 -7.50
CA GLU A 65 -1.92 1.33 -7.63
C GLU A 65 -1.48 0.41 -8.77
N ILE A 66 -1.53 -0.89 -8.52
CA ILE A 66 -1.31 -1.93 -9.53
C ILE A 66 -2.16 -3.15 -9.17
N HIS A 67 -3.38 -3.20 -9.67
CA HIS A 67 -4.33 -4.28 -9.33
C HIS A 67 -5.35 -4.52 -10.45
N ASN A 68 -5.94 -5.70 -10.46
CA ASN A 68 -7.18 -5.99 -11.13
C ASN A 68 -8.34 -5.82 -10.14
N GLY A 69 -9.52 -5.54 -10.67
CA GLY A 69 -10.71 -5.39 -9.86
C GLY A 69 -10.88 -4.04 -9.20
N GLU A 70 -12.09 -3.79 -8.81
CA GLU A 70 -12.56 -2.58 -8.15
C GLU A 70 -13.28 -2.97 -6.86
N SER A 71 -12.89 -2.33 -5.74
CA SER A 71 -13.55 -2.52 -4.45
C SER A 71 -14.50 -1.36 -4.18
N VAL A 72 -15.77 -1.70 -4.03
CA VAL A 72 -16.81 -0.71 -3.74
C VAL A 72 -17.21 -0.82 -2.27
N PRO A 73 -17.19 0.29 -1.51
CA PRO A 73 -17.70 0.31 -0.15
C PRO A 73 -19.18 -0.08 -0.09
N THR A 74 -19.54 -1.02 0.78
CA THR A 74 -20.94 -1.38 1.10
C THR A 74 -21.54 -0.48 2.17
N ALA A 75 -20.69 0.25 2.91
CA ALA A 75 -21.07 1.28 3.85
C ALA A 75 -20.24 2.56 3.63
N LYS A 76 -20.84 3.73 3.85
CA LYS A 76 -20.13 5.03 3.71
C LYS A 76 -19.26 5.37 4.91
N GLU A 77 -19.40 4.64 5.97
CA GLU A 77 -18.61 4.75 7.18
C GLU A 77 -17.28 4.05 6.99
N ASN A 78 -16.27 4.51 7.73
CA ASN A 78 -14.95 3.85 7.76
C ASN A 78 -14.12 3.95 6.45
N ILE A 79 -14.40 4.96 5.61
CA ILE A 79 -13.48 5.34 4.54
C ILE A 79 -12.24 5.92 5.21
N TRP A 80 -11.07 5.34 4.90
CA TRP A 80 -9.81 5.74 5.52
C TRP A 80 -8.96 6.61 4.60
N ILE A 81 -8.86 6.25 3.32
CA ILE A 81 -8.08 6.99 2.31
C ILE A 81 -8.94 7.23 1.07
N LYS A 82 -8.90 8.44 0.55
CA LYS A 82 -9.58 8.82 -0.70
C LYS A 82 -8.80 9.83 -1.52
N GLU A 83 -8.96 9.79 -2.82
CA GLU A 83 -8.51 10.84 -3.74
C GLU A 83 -9.36 12.11 -3.60
N LYS A 84 -8.87 13.23 -4.11
CA LYS A 84 -9.62 14.51 -4.14
C LYS A 84 -10.95 14.42 -4.90
N ASN A 85 -11.04 13.58 -5.92
CA ASN A 85 -12.24 13.32 -6.70
C ASN A 85 -13.29 12.47 -5.94
N GLY A 86 -12.93 11.97 -4.74
CA GLY A 86 -13.80 11.14 -3.90
C GLY A 86 -13.63 9.63 -4.11
N ASN A 87 -12.76 9.18 -5.01
CA ASN A 87 -12.47 7.77 -5.19
C ASN A 87 -11.85 7.18 -3.92
N VAL A 88 -12.41 6.07 -3.45
CA VAL A 88 -12.00 5.41 -2.19
C VAL A 88 -10.87 4.42 -2.48
N LEU A 89 -9.73 4.65 -1.86
CA LEU A 89 -8.53 3.81 -2.01
C LEU A 89 -8.18 3.02 -0.77
N GLY A 90 -8.85 3.27 0.34
CA GLY A 90 -8.62 2.52 1.57
C GLY A 90 -9.80 2.62 2.53
N MET A 91 -10.00 1.54 3.26
CA MET A 91 -11.02 1.38 4.29
C MET A 91 -10.40 0.92 5.61
N ASN A 92 -11.05 1.26 6.70
CA ASN A 92 -10.78 0.65 8.00
C ASN A 92 -12.06 0.04 8.58
N ASN A 93 -11.94 -0.73 9.65
CA ASN A 93 -13.10 -1.18 10.41
C ASN A 93 -13.49 -0.15 11.49
N LYS A 94 -14.65 -0.36 12.10
CA LYS A 94 -15.20 0.53 13.14
C LYS A 94 -14.26 0.70 14.34
N GLU A 95 -13.57 -0.36 14.72
CA GLU A 95 -12.63 -0.40 15.85
C GLU A 95 -11.27 0.24 15.51
N GLN A 96 -11.07 0.66 14.26
CA GLN A 96 -9.83 1.24 13.74
C GLN A 96 -8.56 0.40 14.02
N ASN A 97 -8.71 -0.91 13.93
CA ASN A 97 -7.61 -1.86 14.10
C ASN A 97 -7.40 -2.79 12.88
N VAL A 98 -8.25 -2.69 11.86
CA VAL A 98 -8.10 -3.33 10.55
C VAL A 98 -8.08 -2.25 9.47
N PHE A 99 -7.02 -2.22 8.68
CA PHE A 99 -6.80 -1.24 7.62
C PHE A 99 -6.48 -1.96 6.32
N GLY A 100 -7.10 -1.51 5.24
CA GLY A 100 -6.82 -2.01 3.92
C GLY A 100 -6.76 -0.89 2.88
N THR A 101 -5.87 -1.02 1.88
CA THR A 101 -5.72 -0.03 0.81
C THR A 101 -5.22 -0.67 -0.48
N TYR A 102 -5.48 0.01 -1.61
CA TYR A 102 -4.85 -0.31 -2.90
C TYR A 102 -3.47 0.33 -3.07
N ILE A 103 -3.09 1.27 -2.21
CA ILE A 103 -1.85 2.01 -2.38
C ILE A 103 -0.66 1.14 -1.99
N HIS A 104 0.22 0.89 -2.96
CA HIS A 104 1.54 0.33 -2.77
C HIS A 104 2.54 1.45 -2.48
N GLY A 105 3.60 1.14 -1.73
CA GLY A 105 4.61 2.13 -1.36
C GLY A 105 4.15 3.17 -0.35
N ILE A 106 3.01 2.97 0.29
CA ILE A 106 2.39 3.90 1.25
C ILE A 106 3.30 4.26 2.44
N PHE A 107 4.27 3.40 2.75
CA PHE A 107 5.24 3.61 3.82
C PHE A 107 6.60 4.11 3.31
N ASP A 108 6.77 4.18 1.98
CA ASP A 108 8.07 4.48 1.36
C ASP A 108 8.29 5.97 1.15
N GLU A 109 7.20 6.73 1.02
CA GLU A 109 7.23 8.15 0.72
C GLU A 109 6.35 8.95 1.70
N GLY A 110 6.74 10.21 1.92
CA GLY A 110 6.04 11.11 2.84
C GLY A 110 6.15 10.69 4.30
N ASP A 111 5.27 11.25 5.13
CA ASP A 111 5.32 11.10 6.59
C ASP A 111 4.33 10.04 7.12
N PHE A 112 3.58 9.38 6.21
CA PHE A 112 2.50 8.50 6.62
C PHE A 112 2.99 7.32 7.47
N GLY A 113 4.06 6.65 7.05
CA GLY A 113 4.65 5.52 7.78
C GLY A 113 5.13 5.92 9.17
N GLU A 114 5.81 7.05 9.27
CA GLU A 114 6.30 7.61 10.51
C GLU A 114 5.14 7.98 11.47
N LYS A 115 4.14 8.68 10.97
CA LYS A 115 2.93 9.04 11.74
C LYS A 115 2.21 7.81 12.28
N LEU A 116 2.04 6.78 11.45
CA LEU A 116 1.40 5.53 11.88
C LEU A 116 2.20 4.83 12.96
N ILE A 117 3.53 4.72 12.79
CA ILE A 117 4.41 4.10 13.79
C ILE A 117 4.37 4.88 15.10
N ASN A 118 4.42 6.22 15.05
CA ASN A 118 4.37 7.06 16.24
C ASN A 118 3.02 6.94 16.97
N LYS A 119 1.91 6.86 16.21
CA LYS A 119 0.59 6.58 16.79
C LYS A 119 0.57 5.24 17.52
N LEU A 120 1.08 4.18 16.89
CA LEU A 120 1.13 2.84 17.50
C LEU A 120 2.06 2.79 18.73
N LYS A 121 3.22 3.45 18.69
CA LYS A 121 4.12 3.56 19.85
C LYS A 121 3.40 4.22 21.02
N LYS A 122 2.71 5.33 20.77
CA LYS A 122 1.94 6.05 21.79
C LYS A 122 0.83 5.18 22.41
N GLU A 123 0.08 4.44 21.59
CA GLU A 123 -0.96 3.52 22.05
C GLU A 123 -0.41 2.37 22.90
N LEU A 124 0.80 1.91 22.59
CA LEU A 124 1.47 0.80 23.28
C LEU A 124 2.37 1.26 24.45
N ASN A 125 2.43 2.57 24.73
CA ASN A 125 3.33 3.16 25.73
C ASN A 125 4.82 2.76 25.50
N ILE A 126 5.25 2.67 24.26
CA ILE A 126 6.64 2.41 23.87
C ILE A 126 7.37 3.77 23.85
N GLU A 127 8.47 3.87 24.60
CA GLU A 127 9.32 5.06 24.57
C GLU A 127 9.87 5.31 23.16
N GLU A 128 9.95 6.59 22.78
CA GLU A 128 10.49 6.98 21.48
C GLU A 128 11.96 6.55 21.39
N SER A 129 12.24 5.59 20.52
CA SER A 129 13.59 5.31 20.08
C SER A 129 13.96 6.29 18.96
N ASN A 130 15.24 6.61 18.80
CA ASN A 130 15.76 7.51 17.77
C ASN A 130 15.05 7.28 16.43
N GLU A 131 14.44 8.35 15.94
CA GLU A 131 13.72 8.33 14.67
C GLU A 131 14.73 8.07 13.55
N VAL A 132 14.67 6.88 12.98
CA VAL A 132 15.36 6.58 11.72
C VAL A 132 14.40 6.94 10.62
N ASN A 133 14.67 8.04 9.91
CA ASN A 133 13.94 8.38 8.70
C ASN A 133 14.13 7.23 7.70
N TYR A 134 13.02 6.59 7.29
CA TYR A 134 13.09 5.42 6.41
C TYR A 134 13.74 5.75 5.05
N LYS A 135 13.50 6.94 4.53
CA LYS A 135 14.10 7.40 3.28
C LYS A 135 15.62 7.51 3.37
N ASP A 136 16.12 8.09 4.46
CA ASP A 136 17.57 8.20 4.68
C ASP A 136 18.21 6.82 4.90
N TYR A 137 17.54 5.95 5.64
CA TYR A 137 17.97 4.56 5.79
C TYR A 137 18.03 3.85 4.45
N LYS A 138 16.99 3.95 3.62
CA LYS A 138 16.94 3.35 2.28
C LYS A 138 18.05 3.86 1.37
N MET A 139 18.30 5.18 1.37
CA MET A 139 19.40 5.77 0.62
C MET A 139 20.75 5.24 1.09
N SER A 140 20.98 5.15 2.40
CA SER A 140 22.22 4.57 2.93
C SER A 140 22.44 3.10 2.54
N GLN A 141 21.36 2.31 2.30
CA GLN A 141 21.49 0.95 1.78
C GLN A 141 21.88 0.94 0.29
N TYR A 142 21.38 1.91 -0.49
CA TYR A 142 21.81 2.06 -1.89
C TYR A 142 23.27 2.47 -2.00
N ASP A 143 23.74 3.38 -1.15
CA ASP A 143 25.15 3.78 -1.11
C ASP A 143 26.05 2.56 -0.81
N LYS A 144 25.71 1.73 0.17
CA LYS A 144 26.42 0.49 0.48
C LYS A 144 26.41 -0.51 -0.69
N LEU A 145 25.30 -0.59 -1.43
CA LEU A 145 25.22 -1.42 -2.62
C LEU A 145 26.12 -0.89 -3.74
N CYS A 146 26.17 0.43 -3.94
CA CYS A 146 27.07 1.07 -4.89
C CYS A 146 28.54 0.76 -4.55
N GLU A 147 28.95 0.96 -3.31
CA GLU A 147 30.31 0.64 -2.83
C GLU A 147 30.65 -0.84 -3.13
N LEU A 148 29.73 -1.76 -2.79
CA LEU A 148 29.92 -3.19 -3.05
C LEU A 148 30.08 -3.50 -4.55
N LEU A 149 29.33 -2.84 -5.43
CA LEU A 149 29.40 -3.02 -6.87
C LEU A 149 30.73 -2.45 -7.40
N GLU A 150 31.12 -1.26 -6.99
CA GLU A 150 32.39 -0.62 -7.39
C GLU A 150 33.62 -1.46 -7.01
N GLU A 151 33.58 -2.10 -5.83
CA GLU A 151 34.68 -2.97 -5.38
C GLU A 151 34.77 -4.31 -6.11
N ASN A 152 33.66 -4.82 -6.67
CA ASN A 152 33.60 -6.19 -7.20
C ASN A 152 33.33 -6.29 -8.71
N ILE A 153 33.01 -5.19 -9.38
CA ILE A 153 32.68 -5.16 -10.81
C ILE A 153 33.61 -4.17 -11.55
N ASP A 154 34.05 -4.55 -12.75
CA ASP A 154 34.71 -3.61 -13.65
C ASP A 154 33.71 -2.58 -14.19
N MET A 155 33.58 -1.48 -13.47
CA MET A 155 32.64 -0.41 -13.80
C MET A 155 32.93 0.24 -15.14
N ALA A 156 34.21 0.30 -15.56
CA ALA A 156 34.58 0.82 -16.88
C ALA A 156 34.03 -0.07 -18.01
N TYR A 157 34.03 -1.38 -17.81
CA TYR A 157 33.43 -2.32 -18.76
C TYR A 157 31.91 -2.13 -18.84
N VAL A 158 31.24 -1.98 -17.70
CA VAL A 158 29.77 -1.75 -17.64
C VAL A 158 29.42 -0.44 -18.34
N GLU A 159 30.12 0.65 -18.06
CA GLU A 159 29.87 1.95 -18.71
C GLU A 159 30.06 1.88 -20.25
N ASN A 160 31.05 1.14 -20.73
CA ASN A 160 31.25 0.95 -22.16
C ASN A 160 30.08 0.20 -22.81
N LEU A 161 29.53 -0.80 -22.13
CA LEU A 161 28.34 -1.54 -22.60
C LEU A 161 27.09 -0.65 -22.70
N ILE A 162 26.91 0.27 -21.77
CA ILE A 162 25.73 1.17 -21.74
C ILE A 162 25.83 2.24 -22.86
N ARG A 163 27.05 2.63 -23.24
CA ARG A 163 27.30 3.64 -24.28
C ARG A 163 27.35 3.10 -25.69
N SER A 164 27.41 1.77 -25.87
CA SER A 164 27.41 1.09 -27.17
C SER A 164 25.99 0.84 -27.69
#